data_4dc235937c2e93b10478d609eb6deefb
#
_entry.id   4dc235937c2e93b10478d609eb6deefb
#
_cell.length_a   1.000
_cell.length_b   1.000
_cell.length_c   1.000
_cell.angle_alpha   90.00
_cell.angle_beta   90.00
_cell.angle_gamma   90.00
#
_symmetry.space_group_name_H-M   'P 1'
#
loop_
_entity.id
_entity.type
_entity.pdbx_description
1 polymer ?
#
loop_
_entity_poly.entity_id
_entity_poly.type
_entity_poly.pdbx_seq_one_letter_code
_entity_poly.pdbx_strand_id
1 'polypeptide(L)'
;SYLILAYFLLWLVFLRPIPTVSVIKELETRNATEIYSDDNILMGRYFIQARTSIPADSIPGFVFHALVAIEDKRFFSHQGVDLKSWGRVLVRTVLGGDESGGGGSTLSQQLAKNLFPREKFLFLSLIRNKLKEIIIANRLERVYTKMELLTLYLNTVPFSENVYGIEVASKRFFSKSPIDLTIQEAAALMGTLKANTSYNPRKATEKVRIRRNLVLQQMVE
;
A
#
# COMPACT_ATOMS: atom_id res chain seq x y z
N SER A 1 21.44 -17.26 29.08
CA SER A 1 21.51 -18.30 28.07
C SER A 1 20.68 -17.88 26.84
N TYR A 2 21.16 -18.22 25.65
CA TYR A 2 20.60 -17.77 24.35
C TYR A 2 19.14 -18.20 24.15
N LEU A 3 18.70 -19.31 24.72
CA LEU A 3 17.30 -19.78 24.65
C LEU A 3 16.33 -18.86 25.38
N ILE A 4 16.71 -18.29 26.51
CA ILE A 4 15.88 -17.35 27.27
C ILE A 4 15.77 -16.03 26.51
N LEU A 5 16.86 -15.57 25.89
CA LEU A 5 16.84 -14.38 25.05
C LEU A 5 15.98 -14.60 23.81
N ALA A 6 16.10 -15.74 23.13
CA ALA A 6 15.27 -16.10 21.99
C ALA A 6 13.78 -16.19 22.35
N TYR A 7 13.46 -16.81 23.48
CA TYR A 7 12.09 -16.87 24.01
C TYR A 7 11.55 -15.47 24.34
N PHE A 8 12.36 -14.64 24.99
CA PHE A 8 12.00 -13.25 25.30
C PHE A 8 11.79 -12.41 24.05
N LEU A 9 12.61 -12.57 23.02
CA LEU A 9 12.46 -11.89 21.72
C LEU A 9 11.19 -12.37 20.99
N LEU A 10 10.92 -13.67 20.98
CA LEU A 10 9.69 -14.24 20.45
C LEU A 10 8.45 -13.72 21.23
N TRP A 11 8.55 -13.72 22.56
CA TRP A 11 7.48 -13.20 23.43
C TRP A 11 7.22 -11.71 23.18
N LEU A 12 8.24 -10.86 23.01
CA LEU A 12 8.10 -9.45 22.62
C LEU A 12 7.41 -9.27 21.27
N VAL A 13 7.65 -10.15 20.31
CA VAL A 13 7.00 -10.13 19.00
C VAL A 13 5.51 -10.46 19.13
N PHE A 14 5.15 -11.39 20.03
CA PHE A 14 3.79 -11.90 20.19
C PHE A 14 2.96 -11.21 21.30
N LEU A 15 3.54 -10.29 22.06
CA LEU A 15 2.89 -9.61 23.19
C LEU A 15 1.65 -8.78 22.81
N ARG A 16 1.51 -8.36 21.56
CA ARG A 16 0.33 -7.64 21.09
C ARG A 16 -0.36 -8.43 19.99
N PRO A 17 -1.69 -8.52 20.04
CA PRO A 17 -2.44 -9.34 19.10
C PRO A 17 -2.20 -8.87 17.66
N ILE A 18 -1.72 -9.79 16.81
CA ILE A 18 -1.70 -9.61 15.36
C ILE A 18 -3.15 -9.83 14.90
N PRO A 19 -3.70 -8.93 14.03
CA PRO A 19 -5.07 -9.04 13.56
C PRO A 19 -5.41 -10.45 13.07
N THR A 20 -6.47 -11.02 13.60
CA THR A 20 -6.95 -12.35 13.20
C THR A 20 -7.55 -12.30 11.79
N VAL A 21 -7.76 -13.47 11.18
CA VAL A 21 -8.42 -13.57 9.87
C VAL A 21 -9.84 -12.98 9.91
N SER A 22 -10.55 -13.12 11.05
CA SER A 22 -11.89 -12.51 11.23
C SER A 22 -11.83 -10.98 11.14
N VAL A 23 -10.89 -10.35 11.86
CA VAL A 23 -10.69 -8.89 11.80
C VAL A 23 -10.34 -8.42 10.38
N ILE A 24 -9.57 -9.22 9.64
CA ILE A 24 -9.21 -8.89 8.25
C ILE A 24 -10.43 -8.97 7.32
N LYS A 25 -11.31 -9.96 7.48
CA LYS A 25 -12.55 -10.08 6.71
C LYS A 25 -13.52 -8.92 6.95
N GLU A 26 -13.51 -8.35 8.14
CA GLU A 26 -14.36 -7.20 8.47
C GLU A 26 -13.86 -5.87 7.87
N LEU A 27 -12.67 -5.82 7.25
CA LEU A 27 -12.15 -4.58 6.67
C LEU A 27 -13.01 -4.06 5.51
N GLU A 28 -13.64 -4.95 4.74
CA GLU A 28 -14.54 -4.57 3.64
C GLU A 28 -15.85 -3.97 4.14
N THR A 29 -16.30 -4.36 5.33
CA THR A 29 -17.58 -3.89 5.90
C THR A 29 -17.47 -2.58 6.66
N ARG A 30 -16.25 -2.07 6.89
CA ARG A 30 -16.03 -0.78 7.55
C ARG A 30 -16.25 0.39 6.60
N ASN A 31 -17.49 0.54 6.19
CA ASN A 31 -17.96 1.73 5.49
C ASN A 31 -17.92 2.96 6.42
N ALA A 32 -17.86 4.16 5.83
CA ALA A 32 -18.05 5.39 6.56
C ALA A 32 -19.35 5.34 7.36
N THR A 33 -19.34 5.87 8.58
CA THR A 33 -20.59 6.13 9.30
C THR A 33 -21.31 7.25 8.58
N GLU A 34 -22.42 6.93 7.93
CA GLU A 34 -23.28 7.90 7.27
C GLU A 34 -24.23 8.50 8.29
N ILE A 35 -24.32 9.82 8.32
CA ILE A 35 -25.21 10.57 9.20
C ILE A 35 -26.36 11.07 8.34
N TYR A 36 -27.57 10.63 8.65
CA TYR A 36 -28.79 11.05 7.98
C TYR A 36 -29.59 11.97 8.89
N SER A 37 -30.30 12.94 8.30
CA SER A 37 -31.34 13.69 8.98
C SER A 37 -32.58 12.80 9.22
N ASP A 38 -33.51 13.27 10.03
CA ASP A 38 -34.76 12.56 10.34
C ASP A 38 -35.62 12.28 9.09
N ASP A 39 -35.45 13.08 8.06
CA ASP A 39 -36.05 12.93 6.73
C ASP A 39 -35.22 12.12 5.74
N ASN A 40 -34.28 11.29 6.22
CA ASN A 40 -33.40 10.43 5.43
C ASN A 40 -32.49 11.17 4.41
N ILE A 41 -32.23 12.45 4.61
CA ILE A 41 -31.28 13.19 3.79
C ILE A 41 -29.86 12.96 4.35
N LEU A 42 -28.92 12.52 3.52
CA LEU A 42 -27.53 12.33 3.90
C LEU A 42 -26.90 13.68 4.29
N MET A 43 -26.74 13.92 5.60
CA MET A 43 -26.13 15.13 6.14
C MET A 43 -24.60 15.12 6.06
N GLY A 44 -24.01 13.96 6.12
CA GLY A 44 -22.56 13.83 6.07
C GLY A 44 -22.07 12.39 6.26
N ARG A 45 -20.79 12.20 6.02
CA ARG A 45 -20.09 10.94 6.26
C ARG A 45 -18.98 11.19 7.27
N TYR A 46 -19.03 10.51 8.39
CA TYR A 46 -17.97 10.58 9.40
C TYR A 46 -16.91 9.55 9.10
N PHE A 47 -15.72 10.03 8.82
CA PHE A 47 -14.55 9.19 8.57
C PHE A 47 -13.52 9.36 9.69
N ILE A 48 -12.95 8.28 10.17
CA ILE A 48 -11.70 8.34 10.93
C ILE A 48 -10.54 8.75 10.00
N GLN A 49 -10.69 8.45 8.70
CA GLN A 49 -9.87 8.96 7.59
C GLN A 49 -10.80 9.16 6.38
N ALA A 50 -10.69 10.29 5.67
CA ALA A 50 -11.45 10.54 4.44
C ALA A 50 -11.02 9.54 3.35
N ARG A 51 -11.70 8.39 3.28
CA ARG A 51 -11.48 7.35 2.28
C ARG A 51 -12.80 7.13 1.56
N THR A 52 -12.80 7.37 0.27
CA THR A 52 -13.91 6.94 -0.61
C THR A 52 -13.46 5.63 -1.25
N SER A 53 -14.00 4.51 -0.79
CA SER A 53 -13.75 3.22 -1.45
C SER A 53 -14.57 3.13 -2.72
N ILE A 54 -13.92 2.77 -3.81
CA ILE A 54 -14.56 2.51 -5.11
C ILE A 54 -14.32 1.05 -5.51
N PRO A 55 -15.27 0.43 -6.23
CA PRO A 55 -15.11 -0.95 -6.70
C PRO A 55 -14.07 -1.04 -7.82
N ALA A 56 -13.59 -2.25 -8.09
CA ALA A 56 -12.52 -2.50 -9.07
C ALA A 56 -12.88 -2.06 -10.50
N ASP A 57 -14.13 -2.18 -10.89
CA ASP A 57 -14.65 -1.79 -12.21
C ASP A 57 -14.65 -0.27 -12.45
N SER A 58 -14.59 0.51 -11.39
CA SER A 58 -14.42 1.96 -11.44
C SER A 58 -12.95 2.41 -11.59
N ILE A 59 -12.01 1.45 -11.69
CA ILE A 59 -10.58 1.71 -11.84
C ILE A 59 -10.10 1.09 -13.16
N PRO A 60 -9.54 1.86 -14.09
CA PRO A 60 -9.04 1.33 -15.35
C PRO A 60 -7.94 0.29 -15.16
N GLY A 61 -7.92 -0.76 -15.98
CA GLY A 61 -6.95 -1.85 -15.89
C GLY A 61 -5.49 -1.39 -15.93
N PHE A 62 -5.18 -0.34 -16.69
CA PHE A 62 -3.82 0.21 -16.77
C PHE A 62 -3.34 0.85 -15.45
N VAL A 63 -4.24 1.26 -14.53
CA VAL A 63 -3.86 1.73 -13.19
C VAL A 63 -3.29 0.59 -12.37
N PHE A 64 -3.95 -0.57 -12.37
CA PHE A 64 -3.44 -1.78 -11.72
C PHE A 64 -2.11 -2.23 -12.34
N HIS A 65 -2.02 -2.17 -13.66
CA HIS A 65 -0.79 -2.50 -14.37
C HIS A 65 0.37 -1.57 -13.98
N ALA A 66 0.14 -0.26 -13.96
CA ALA A 66 1.14 0.73 -13.53
C ALA A 66 1.60 0.49 -12.08
N LEU A 67 0.66 0.17 -11.17
CA LEU A 67 0.98 -0.14 -9.79
C LEU A 67 1.88 -1.38 -9.68
N VAL A 68 1.48 -2.48 -10.31
CA VAL A 68 2.23 -3.75 -10.27
C VAL A 68 3.61 -3.58 -10.92
N ALA A 69 3.68 -2.92 -12.08
CA ALA A 69 4.92 -2.71 -12.82
C ALA A 69 5.98 -1.95 -12.00
N ILE A 70 5.58 -0.96 -11.20
CA ILE A 70 6.53 -0.11 -10.47
C ILE A 70 6.82 -0.58 -9.05
N GLU A 71 5.84 -1.17 -8.36
CA GLU A 71 5.96 -1.53 -6.94
C GLU A 71 6.28 -3.02 -6.72
N ASP A 72 5.70 -3.91 -7.53
CA ASP A 72 5.83 -5.36 -7.32
C ASP A 72 5.60 -6.16 -8.60
N LYS A 73 6.56 -6.15 -9.53
CA LYS A 73 6.47 -6.85 -10.84
C LYS A 73 6.05 -8.32 -10.74
N ARG A 74 6.30 -8.95 -9.62
CA ARG A 74 6.00 -10.38 -9.40
C ARG A 74 4.81 -10.61 -8.48
N PHE A 75 3.96 -9.60 -8.29
CA PHE A 75 2.81 -9.64 -7.41
C PHE A 75 1.94 -10.89 -7.59
N PHE A 76 1.70 -11.30 -8.83
CA PHE A 76 0.90 -12.49 -9.16
C PHE A 76 1.65 -13.83 -8.94
N SER A 77 2.96 -13.80 -8.65
CA SER A 77 3.81 -15.00 -8.56
C SER A 77 4.15 -15.41 -7.13
N HIS A 78 3.73 -14.64 -6.12
CA HIS A 78 4.00 -14.94 -4.72
C HIS A 78 2.74 -14.81 -3.86
N GLN A 79 2.80 -15.26 -2.60
CA GLN A 79 1.72 -15.20 -1.61
C GLN A 79 2.14 -14.33 -0.42
N GLY A 80 2.17 -13.01 -0.63
CA GLY A 80 2.46 -12.02 0.41
C GLY A 80 3.95 -11.71 0.62
N VAL A 81 4.86 -12.64 0.32
CA VAL A 81 6.31 -12.44 0.43
C VAL A 81 7.01 -12.90 -0.83
N ASP A 82 7.85 -12.05 -1.40
CA ASP A 82 8.70 -12.38 -2.54
C ASP A 82 10.13 -12.67 -2.10
N LEU A 83 10.43 -13.95 -1.82
CA LEU A 83 11.75 -14.39 -1.40
C LEU A 83 12.85 -14.14 -2.45
N LYS A 84 12.52 -14.19 -3.75
CA LYS A 84 13.50 -13.90 -4.82
C LYS A 84 13.87 -12.41 -4.85
N SER A 85 12.90 -11.52 -4.64
CA SER A 85 13.17 -10.08 -4.50
C SER A 85 13.99 -9.78 -3.25
N TRP A 86 13.73 -10.45 -2.14
CA TRP A 86 14.54 -10.34 -0.92
C TRP A 86 15.99 -10.76 -1.16
N GLY A 87 16.22 -11.93 -1.80
CA GLY A 87 17.55 -12.38 -2.16
C GLY A 87 18.28 -11.37 -3.04
N ARG A 88 17.62 -10.82 -4.05
CA ARG A 88 18.19 -9.80 -4.94
C ARG A 88 18.58 -8.51 -4.18
N VAL A 89 17.73 -8.02 -3.29
CA VAL A 89 18.03 -6.84 -2.47
C VAL A 89 19.21 -7.11 -1.55
N LEU A 90 19.23 -8.26 -0.87
CA LEU A 90 20.34 -8.66 0.01
C LEU A 90 21.67 -8.69 -0.75
N VAL A 91 21.71 -9.31 -1.92
CA VAL A 91 22.91 -9.38 -2.76
C VAL A 91 23.37 -7.99 -3.19
N ARG A 92 22.46 -7.12 -3.65
CA ARG A 92 22.81 -5.76 -4.06
C ARG A 92 23.30 -4.89 -2.91
N THR A 93 22.66 -4.98 -1.75
CA THR A 93 23.06 -4.21 -0.56
C THR A 93 24.38 -4.67 -0.01
N VAL A 94 24.61 -5.99 0.07
CA VAL A 94 25.84 -6.56 0.68
C VAL A 94 27.02 -6.51 -0.29
N LEU A 95 26.82 -6.77 -1.59
CA LEU A 95 27.89 -6.86 -2.57
C LEU A 95 28.06 -5.62 -3.45
N GLY A 96 26.99 -4.81 -3.61
CA GLY A 96 26.98 -3.69 -4.55
C GLY A 96 27.05 -2.31 -3.92
N GLY A 97 26.87 -2.17 -2.61
CA GLY A 97 26.81 -0.85 -1.95
C GLY A 97 25.69 0.06 -2.46
N ASP A 98 24.75 -0.48 -3.26
CA ASP A 98 23.67 0.29 -3.90
C ASP A 98 22.44 0.33 -2.98
N GLU A 99 22.33 1.39 -2.20
CA GLU A 99 21.16 1.66 -1.35
C GLU A 99 19.91 2.04 -2.18
N SER A 100 20.05 2.29 -3.48
CA SER A 100 18.95 2.70 -4.37
C SER A 100 18.13 1.52 -4.92
N GLY A 101 18.60 0.29 -4.71
CA GLY A 101 17.93 -0.93 -5.15
C GLY A 101 16.54 -1.08 -4.54
N GLY A 102 15.50 -0.94 -5.37
CA GLY A 102 14.08 -0.89 -5.06
C GLY A 102 13.62 -1.78 -3.91
N GLY A 103 12.63 -1.32 -3.16
CA GLY A 103 12.19 -1.94 -1.91
C GLY A 103 11.84 -3.42 -2.05
N GLY A 104 12.41 -4.25 -1.20
CA GLY A 104 12.09 -5.69 -1.14
C GLY A 104 10.73 -6.00 -0.48
N SER A 105 9.88 -5.00 -0.25
CA SER A 105 8.55 -5.18 0.33
C SER A 105 7.51 -5.34 -0.76
N THR A 106 6.68 -6.36 -0.67
CA THR A 106 5.58 -6.61 -1.61
C THR A 106 4.41 -5.65 -1.40
N LEU A 107 3.52 -5.54 -2.39
CA LEU A 107 2.27 -4.77 -2.28
C LEU A 107 1.42 -5.24 -1.10
N SER A 108 1.33 -6.55 -0.84
CA SER A 108 0.60 -7.09 0.30
C SER A 108 1.21 -6.68 1.65
N GLN A 109 2.54 -6.56 1.74
CA GLN A 109 3.21 -6.04 2.95
C GLN A 109 3.01 -4.52 3.11
N GLN A 110 3.01 -3.77 2.01
CA GLN A 110 2.70 -2.34 2.02
C GLN A 110 1.24 -2.11 2.44
N LEU A 111 0.31 -2.92 1.92
CA LEU A 111 -1.10 -2.90 2.32
C LEU A 111 -1.25 -3.22 3.82
N ALA A 112 -0.58 -4.25 4.32
CA ALA A 112 -0.59 -4.59 5.74
C ALA A 112 -0.14 -3.41 6.62
N LYS A 113 0.92 -2.69 6.21
CA LYS A 113 1.39 -1.48 6.89
C LYS A 113 0.38 -0.32 6.83
N ASN A 114 -0.33 -0.15 5.72
CA ASN A 114 -1.33 0.91 5.57
C ASN A 114 -2.59 0.66 6.41
N LEU A 115 -3.04 -0.60 6.48
CA LEU A 115 -4.21 -1.01 7.27
C LEU A 115 -3.92 -1.08 8.77
N PHE A 116 -2.70 -1.51 9.13
CA PHE A 116 -2.25 -1.71 10.51
C PHE A 116 -0.93 -0.96 10.73
N PRO A 117 -0.98 0.34 10.99
CA PRO A 117 0.21 1.18 11.09
C PRO A 117 1.25 0.66 12.06
N ARG A 118 2.51 1.02 11.78
CA ARG A 118 3.65 0.66 12.61
C ARG A 118 3.54 1.32 13.98
N GLU A 119 3.84 0.54 14.99
CA GLU A 119 3.95 1.04 16.35
C GLU A 119 5.38 1.52 16.61
N LYS A 120 5.51 2.68 17.25
CA LYS A 120 6.78 3.17 17.76
C LYS A 120 7.05 2.49 19.10
N PHE A 121 7.99 1.60 19.14
CA PHE A 121 8.44 0.90 20.35
C PHE A 121 9.97 0.87 20.33
N LEU A 122 10.65 0.61 21.46
CA LEU A 122 12.11 0.62 21.61
C LEU A 122 12.88 0.00 20.40
N PHE A 123 14.16 -0.21 20.56
CA PHE A 123 15.18 -0.65 19.58
C PHE A 123 14.76 -1.77 18.60
N LEU A 124 13.87 -2.70 19.01
CA LEU A 124 13.41 -3.83 18.19
C LEU A 124 12.15 -3.54 17.34
N SER A 125 11.67 -2.30 17.35
CA SER A 125 10.41 -1.94 16.67
C SER A 125 10.41 -2.22 15.17
N LEU A 126 11.55 -2.04 14.49
CA LEU A 126 11.67 -2.28 13.05
C LEU A 126 11.48 -3.76 12.69
N ILE A 127 12.17 -4.65 13.39
CA ILE A 127 12.09 -6.10 13.16
C ILE A 127 10.68 -6.60 13.46
N ARG A 128 10.11 -6.20 14.61
CA ARG A 128 8.76 -6.56 15.01
C ARG A 128 7.71 -6.09 14.01
N ASN A 129 7.74 -4.82 13.60
CA ASN A 129 6.82 -4.29 12.62
C ASN A 129 6.94 -5.02 11.29
N LYS A 130 8.16 -5.38 10.86
CA LYS A 130 8.37 -6.14 9.62
C LYS A 130 7.81 -7.57 9.70
N LEU A 131 8.00 -8.26 10.82
CA LEU A 131 7.39 -9.58 11.04
C LEU A 131 5.86 -9.50 11.09
N LYS A 132 5.29 -8.48 11.75
CA LYS A 132 3.85 -8.20 11.75
C LYS A 132 3.33 -7.99 10.32
N GLU A 133 4.00 -7.17 9.51
CA GLU A 133 3.65 -6.94 8.11
C GLU A 133 3.64 -8.24 7.29
N ILE A 134 4.64 -9.10 7.47
CA ILE A 134 4.74 -10.41 6.78
C ILE A 134 3.56 -11.32 7.15
N ILE A 135 3.27 -11.45 8.45
CA ILE A 135 2.18 -12.31 8.92
C ILE A 135 0.82 -11.79 8.41
N ILE A 136 0.59 -10.48 8.48
CA ILE A 136 -0.65 -9.87 8.00
C ILE A 136 -0.76 -10.00 6.47
N ALA A 137 0.33 -9.78 5.72
CA ALA A 137 0.34 -9.95 4.26
C ALA A 137 -0.05 -11.38 3.85
N ASN A 138 0.50 -12.41 4.51
CA ASN A 138 0.10 -13.79 4.27
C ASN A 138 -1.38 -14.06 4.62
N ARG A 139 -1.92 -13.43 5.67
CA ARG A 139 -3.34 -13.55 6.02
C ARG A 139 -4.24 -12.86 5.00
N LEU A 140 -3.86 -11.68 4.53
CA LEU A 140 -4.55 -10.96 3.46
C LEU A 140 -4.63 -11.80 2.18
N GLU A 141 -3.53 -12.40 1.74
CA GLU A 141 -3.46 -13.26 0.55
C GLU A 141 -4.29 -14.56 0.66
N ARG A 142 -4.63 -14.99 1.87
CA ARG A 142 -5.52 -16.13 2.11
C ARG A 142 -7.01 -15.76 2.08
N VAL A 143 -7.32 -14.49 2.32
CA VAL A 143 -8.70 -13.99 2.44
C VAL A 143 -9.16 -13.38 1.12
N TYR A 144 -8.28 -12.64 0.45
CA TYR A 144 -8.59 -11.84 -0.72
C TYR A 144 -7.90 -12.38 -1.96
N THR A 145 -8.56 -12.27 -3.09
CA THR A 145 -7.95 -12.47 -4.41
C THR A 145 -6.94 -11.36 -4.71
N LYS A 146 -6.06 -11.59 -5.68
CA LYS A 146 -5.07 -10.59 -6.11
C LYS A 146 -5.71 -9.27 -6.53
N MET A 147 -6.83 -9.31 -7.25
CA MET A 147 -7.53 -8.09 -7.69
C MET A 147 -8.18 -7.35 -6.53
N GLU A 148 -8.77 -8.04 -5.58
CA GLU A 148 -9.30 -7.43 -4.35
C GLU A 148 -8.18 -6.77 -3.54
N LEU A 149 -7.01 -7.40 -3.42
CA LEU A 149 -5.84 -6.80 -2.75
C LEU A 149 -5.36 -5.53 -3.43
N LEU A 150 -5.28 -5.51 -4.77
CA LEU A 150 -4.91 -4.31 -5.52
C LEU A 150 -5.94 -3.19 -5.34
N THR A 151 -7.23 -3.54 -5.39
CA THR A 151 -8.32 -2.59 -5.18
C THR A 151 -8.28 -2.02 -3.76
N LEU A 152 -8.12 -2.86 -2.75
CA LEU A 152 -8.01 -2.44 -1.37
C LEU A 152 -6.76 -1.56 -1.15
N TYR A 153 -5.64 -1.90 -1.80
CA TYR A 153 -4.44 -1.08 -1.78
C TYR A 153 -4.70 0.32 -2.35
N LEU A 154 -5.25 0.40 -3.57
CA LEU A 154 -5.55 1.67 -4.23
C LEU A 154 -6.57 2.53 -3.46
N ASN A 155 -7.49 1.90 -2.74
CA ASN A 155 -8.45 2.59 -1.88
C ASN A 155 -7.84 3.08 -0.56
N THR A 156 -6.69 2.56 -0.13
CA THR A 156 -6.12 2.83 1.21
C THR A 156 -4.78 3.53 1.21
N VAL A 157 -4.04 3.45 0.10
CA VAL A 157 -2.68 3.98 0.05
C VAL A 157 -2.65 5.51 0.22
N PRO A 158 -1.71 6.04 1.03
CA PRO A 158 -1.51 7.48 1.12
C PRO A 158 -0.81 8.02 -0.13
N PHE A 159 -1.36 9.09 -0.67
CA PHE A 159 -0.75 9.94 -1.68
C PHE A 159 -0.20 11.23 -1.06
N SER A 160 0.28 12.18 -1.87
CA SER A 160 0.73 13.49 -1.39
C SER A 160 -0.42 14.28 -0.72
N GLU A 161 -0.07 15.28 0.09
CA GLU A 161 -1.01 16.24 0.72
C GLU A 161 -2.06 15.57 1.65
N ASN A 162 -1.68 14.48 2.35
CA ASN A 162 -2.58 13.71 3.23
C ASN A 162 -3.84 13.17 2.52
N VAL A 163 -3.74 12.96 1.22
CA VAL A 163 -4.79 12.35 0.42
C VAL A 163 -4.65 10.83 0.50
N TYR A 164 -5.75 10.13 0.72
CA TYR A 164 -5.79 8.67 0.81
C TYR A 164 -6.76 8.11 -0.24
N GLY A 165 -6.30 7.07 -0.93
CA GLY A 165 -7.06 6.37 -1.95
C GLY A 165 -7.05 7.06 -3.32
N ILE A 166 -7.20 6.22 -4.36
CA ILE A 166 -7.10 6.63 -5.76
C ILE A 166 -8.20 7.61 -6.18
N GLU A 167 -9.41 7.46 -5.65
CA GLU A 167 -10.54 8.34 -5.96
C GLU A 167 -10.26 9.78 -5.54
N VAL A 168 -9.82 9.97 -4.29
CA VAL A 168 -9.51 11.30 -3.77
C VAL A 168 -8.26 11.87 -4.44
N ALA A 169 -7.25 11.02 -4.71
CA ALA A 169 -6.02 11.43 -5.40
C ALA A 169 -6.29 11.89 -6.84
N SER A 170 -7.10 11.15 -7.60
CA SER A 170 -7.48 11.48 -8.96
C SER A 170 -8.20 12.83 -9.03
N LYS A 171 -9.19 13.02 -8.18
CA LYS A 171 -9.91 14.30 -8.08
C LYS A 171 -9.00 15.45 -7.65
N ARG A 172 -8.14 15.21 -6.66
CA ARG A 172 -7.24 16.24 -6.12
C ARG A 172 -6.20 16.72 -7.11
N PHE A 173 -5.59 15.82 -7.87
CA PHE A 173 -4.45 16.15 -8.72
C PHE A 173 -4.82 16.38 -10.18
N PHE A 174 -5.93 15.79 -10.65
CA PHE A 174 -6.34 15.85 -12.05
C PHE A 174 -7.79 16.32 -12.27
N SER A 175 -8.55 16.55 -11.21
CA SER A 175 -9.98 16.95 -11.28
C SER A 175 -10.84 15.94 -12.04
N LYS A 176 -10.49 14.64 -11.99
CA LYS A 176 -11.15 13.54 -12.70
C LYS A 176 -11.49 12.41 -11.76
N SER A 177 -12.49 11.61 -12.10
CA SER A 177 -12.70 10.28 -11.51
C SER A 177 -11.61 9.32 -12.00
N PRO A 178 -11.26 8.25 -11.25
CA PRO A 178 -10.25 7.29 -11.66
C PRO A 178 -10.50 6.67 -13.03
N ILE A 179 -11.78 6.42 -13.37
CA ILE A 179 -12.17 5.84 -14.66
C ILE A 179 -11.79 6.73 -15.85
N ASP A 180 -11.69 8.05 -15.65
CA ASP A 180 -11.38 9.04 -16.67
C ASP A 180 -9.88 9.39 -16.75
N LEU A 181 -9.05 8.73 -15.94
CA LEU A 181 -7.60 8.94 -15.97
C LEU A 181 -7.01 8.49 -17.31
N THR A 182 -6.07 9.26 -17.82
CA THR A 182 -5.19 8.80 -18.88
C THR A 182 -4.08 7.89 -18.32
N ILE A 183 -3.45 7.09 -19.18
CA ILE A 183 -2.34 6.23 -18.77
C ILE A 183 -1.17 7.03 -18.17
N GLN A 184 -0.92 8.25 -18.68
CA GLN A 184 0.12 9.14 -18.17
C GLN A 184 -0.21 9.69 -16.78
N GLU A 185 -1.47 10.03 -16.51
CA GLU A 185 -1.94 10.49 -15.21
C GLU A 185 -1.89 9.34 -14.18
N ALA A 186 -2.31 8.14 -14.58
CA ALA A 186 -2.19 6.95 -13.75
C ALA A 186 -0.72 6.65 -13.41
N ALA A 187 0.18 6.67 -14.40
CA ALA A 187 1.61 6.48 -14.18
C ALA A 187 2.22 7.55 -13.26
N ALA A 188 1.75 8.81 -13.36
CA ALA A 188 2.17 9.88 -12.46
C ALA A 188 1.73 9.59 -11.03
N LEU A 189 0.46 9.21 -10.79
CA LEU A 189 -0.04 8.85 -9.45
C LEU A 189 0.74 7.65 -8.86
N MET A 190 0.90 6.57 -9.61
CA MET A 190 1.65 5.40 -9.14
C MET A 190 3.11 5.75 -8.86
N GLY A 191 3.68 6.66 -9.63
CA GLY A 191 5.03 7.18 -9.38
C GLY A 191 5.19 7.89 -8.04
N THR A 192 4.14 8.54 -7.53
CA THR A 192 4.19 9.28 -6.24
C THR A 192 4.33 8.35 -5.04
N LEU A 193 3.91 7.08 -5.15
CA LEU A 193 3.87 6.14 -4.03
C LEU A 193 5.24 5.84 -3.43
N LYS A 194 6.31 6.00 -4.21
CA LYS A 194 7.69 5.82 -3.72
C LYS A 194 8.04 6.78 -2.56
N ALA A 195 7.60 8.05 -2.66
CA ALA A 195 7.85 9.06 -1.64
C ALA A 195 6.86 10.22 -1.82
N ASN A 196 5.75 10.16 -1.13
CA ASN A 196 4.57 11.04 -1.27
C ASN A 196 4.91 12.53 -1.15
N THR A 197 5.85 12.89 -0.26
CA THR A 197 6.27 14.29 -0.07
C THR A 197 7.18 14.79 -1.18
N SER A 198 8.05 13.91 -1.71
CA SER A 198 9.07 14.26 -2.71
C SER A 198 8.51 14.27 -4.15
N TYR A 199 7.48 13.49 -4.42
CA TYR A 199 6.84 13.34 -5.74
C TYR A 199 5.43 13.92 -5.74
N ASN A 200 5.26 15.14 -5.23
CA ASN A 200 3.98 15.84 -5.26
C ASN A 200 3.72 16.42 -6.66
N PRO A 201 2.62 16.03 -7.36
CA PRO A 201 2.34 16.50 -8.72
C PRO A 201 2.20 18.03 -8.85
N ARG A 202 1.76 18.70 -7.79
CA ARG A 202 1.55 20.16 -7.76
C ARG A 202 2.80 20.96 -7.38
N LYS A 203 3.75 20.34 -6.67
CA LYS A 203 4.91 21.05 -6.10
C LYS A 203 6.25 20.63 -6.72
N ALA A 204 6.32 19.43 -7.29
CA ALA A 204 7.55 18.83 -7.80
C ALA A 204 7.36 18.26 -9.21
N THR A 205 6.79 19.05 -10.12
CA THR A 205 6.35 18.64 -11.47
C THR A 205 7.44 17.91 -12.25
N GLU A 206 8.69 18.41 -12.22
CA GLU A 206 9.78 17.79 -12.95
C GLU A 206 10.17 16.42 -12.38
N LYS A 207 10.26 16.29 -11.05
CA LYS A 207 10.52 15.00 -10.40
C LYS A 207 9.41 13.98 -10.71
N VAL A 208 8.16 14.43 -10.69
CA VAL A 208 7.01 13.59 -11.04
C VAL A 208 7.06 13.19 -12.51
N ARG A 209 7.44 14.08 -13.43
CA ARG A 209 7.58 13.78 -14.86
C ARG A 209 8.63 12.68 -15.09
N ILE A 210 9.79 12.78 -14.47
CA ILE A 210 10.84 11.76 -14.55
C ILE A 210 10.33 10.42 -13.99
N ARG A 211 9.67 10.45 -12.82
CA ARG A 211 9.16 9.25 -12.17
C ARG A 211 8.02 8.60 -12.97
N ARG A 212 7.10 9.40 -13.53
CA ARG A 212 6.05 8.95 -14.46
C ARG A 212 6.65 8.20 -15.66
N ASN A 213 7.68 8.78 -16.28
CA ASN A 213 8.31 8.16 -17.46
C ASN A 213 8.94 6.80 -17.09
N LEU A 214 9.54 6.69 -15.90
CA LEU A 214 10.03 5.41 -15.40
C LEU A 214 8.88 4.39 -15.20
N VAL A 215 7.73 4.83 -14.68
CA VAL A 215 6.55 3.92 -14.55
C VAL A 215 6.10 3.44 -15.91
N LEU A 216 5.95 4.35 -16.89
CA LEU A 216 5.55 4.00 -18.26
C LEU A 216 6.53 3.02 -18.90
N GLN A 217 7.85 3.22 -18.72
CA GLN A 217 8.87 2.27 -19.17
C GLN A 217 8.69 0.89 -18.55
N GLN A 218 8.46 0.84 -17.24
CA GLN A 218 8.27 -0.43 -16.52
C GLN A 218 6.97 -1.17 -16.88
N MET A 219 5.98 -0.45 -17.43
CA MET A 219 4.74 -1.06 -17.93
C MET A 219 4.92 -1.75 -19.28
N VAL A 220 5.96 -1.41 -20.06
CA VAL A 220 6.24 -2.01 -21.37
C VAL A 220 7.11 -3.27 -21.25
N GLU A 221 7.91 -3.38 -20.18
CA GLU A 221 8.77 -4.53 -19.88
C GLU A 221 7.96 -5.73 -19.32
#